data_3d6e49256a8494b2ca0a81f44fae081c
#
_entry.id   3d6e49256a8494b2ca0a81f44fae081c
#
_cell.length_a   1.000
_cell.length_b   1.000
_cell.length_c   1.000
_cell.angle_alpha   90.00
_cell.angle_beta   90.00
_cell.angle_gamma   90.00
#
_symmetry.space_group_name_H-M   'P 1'
#
loop_
_entity.id
_entity.type
_entity.pdbx_description
1 polymer ?
#
loop_
_entity_poly.entity_id
_entity_poly.type
_entity_poly.pdbx_seq_one_letter_code
_entity_poly.pdbx_strand_id
1 'polypeptide(L)'
;IENVGKTRRHHTFFEMLGNFSIGDYFKEEAITWAWEFLTSPEWIGFEPDRISVTVHKDDEEAYRIWNEKIGIPENRIYKLGDDNFWDIGEGPCGPCTEIFYDRGDKYGDLNDPECWPGGENERFLEVWNLVFSQFNHNKDGSYTPLPNKNIDTGAGLERLASILQDVDSN
;
A
#
# COMPACT_ATOMS: atom_id res chain seq x y z
N ILE A 1 -5.42 -15.47 -2.31
CA ILE A 1 -6.46 -16.52 -2.16
C ILE A 1 -6.03 -17.59 -1.16
N GLU A 2 -4.78 -18.01 -1.18
CA GLU A 2 -4.29 -19.12 -0.35
C GLU A 2 -4.40 -18.87 1.17
N ASN A 3 -4.35 -17.61 1.60
CA ASN A 3 -4.43 -17.20 2.99
C ASN A 3 -5.87 -16.92 3.49
N VAL A 4 -6.86 -16.92 2.59
CA VAL A 4 -8.25 -16.61 2.94
C VAL A 4 -8.78 -17.61 3.98
N GLY A 5 -9.31 -17.10 5.08
CA GLY A 5 -9.81 -17.88 6.20
C GLY A 5 -8.73 -18.53 7.08
N LYS A 6 -7.44 -18.29 6.82
CA LYS A 6 -6.31 -18.85 7.58
C LYS A 6 -5.59 -17.83 8.46
N THR A 7 -5.73 -16.56 8.18
CA THR A 7 -5.12 -15.47 8.94
C THR A 7 -6.19 -14.52 9.47
N ARG A 8 -5.84 -13.69 10.44
CA ARG A 8 -6.76 -12.72 11.05
C ARG A 8 -7.10 -11.55 10.12
N ARG A 9 -6.35 -11.36 9.04
CA ARG A 9 -6.47 -10.24 8.09
C ARG A 9 -6.95 -10.64 6.70
N HIS A 10 -7.08 -11.95 6.39
CA HIS A 10 -7.55 -12.44 5.09
C HIS A 10 -8.91 -13.13 5.24
N HIS A 11 -9.98 -12.39 5.00
CA HIS A 11 -11.36 -12.84 5.13
C HIS A 11 -11.97 -13.20 3.78
N THR A 12 -13.12 -13.89 3.81
CA THR A 12 -13.88 -14.28 2.60
C THR A 12 -14.68 -13.11 2.03
N PHE A 13 -14.93 -12.10 2.83
CA PHE A 13 -15.58 -10.85 2.44
C PHE A 13 -14.84 -9.68 3.08
N PHE A 14 -14.70 -8.59 2.34
CA PHE A 14 -14.16 -7.31 2.84
C PHE A 14 -14.67 -6.17 1.95
N GLU A 15 -14.69 -4.97 2.50
CA GLU A 15 -14.99 -3.75 1.76
C GLU A 15 -13.69 -3.02 1.41
N MET A 16 -13.59 -2.58 0.16
CA MET A 16 -12.42 -1.86 -0.32
C MET A 16 -12.79 -0.40 -0.58
N LEU A 17 -12.18 0.49 0.19
CA LEU A 17 -12.20 1.92 -0.07
C LEU A 17 -11.14 2.26 -1.11
N GLY A 18 -11.31 3.36 -1.83
CA GLY A 18 -10.29 3.76 -2.78
C GLY A 18 -10.65 4.97 -3.61
N ASN A 19 -9.72 5.38 -4.43
CA ASN A 19 -9.87 6.41 -5.42
C ASN A 19 -9.30 5.95 -6.75
N PHE A 20 -9.86 6.45 -7.84
CA PHE A 20 -9.55 6.01 -9.19
C PHE A 20 -9.34 7.22 -10.09
N SER A 21 -8.34 7.14 -10.98
CA SER A 21 -8.09 8.17 -11.99
C SER A 21 -7.82 7.52 -13.34
N ILE A 22 -8.52 7.99 -14.36
CA ILE A 22 -8.32 7.55 -15.74
C ILE A 22 -7.80 8.75 -16.54
N GLY A 23 -6.46 8.89 -16.58
CA GLY A 23 -5.78 9.95 -17.29
C GLY A 23 -5.96 11.37 -16.71
N ASP A 24 -6.33 11.49 -15.44
CA ASP A 24 -6.51 12.77 -14.75
C ASP A 24 -5.35 13.01 -13.76
N TYR A 25 -5.49 12.75 -12.46
CA TYR A 25 -4.38 12.84 -11.49
C TYR A 25 -3.53 11.57 -11.46
N PHE A 26 -2.31 11.64 -10.88
CA PHE A 26 -1.41 10.50 -10.80
C PHE A 26 -0.76 10.37 -9.42
N LYS A 27 0.52 9.97 -9.33
CA LYS A 27 1.19 9.55 -8.09
C LYS A 27 1.17 10.59 -6.99
N GLU A 28 1.48 11.85 -7.34
CA GLU A 28 1.62 12.91 -6.35
C GLU A 28 0.33 13.19 -5.59
N GLU A 29 -0.76 13.33 -6.31
CA GLU A 29 -2.09 13.58 -5.74
C GLU A 29 -2.57 12.35 -4.97
N ALA A 30 -2.46 11.16 -5.57
CA ALA A 30 -2.90 9.91 -4.93
C ALA A 30 -2.18 9.67 -3.59
N ILE A 31 -0.86 9.83 -3.56
CA ILE A 31 -0.05 9.68 -2.34
C ILE A 31 -0.40 10.76 -1.31
N THR A 32 -0.51 12.02 -1.74
CA THR A 32 -0.82 13.14 -0.84
C THR A 32 -2.18 12.98 -0.19
N TRP A 33 -3.20 12.58 -0.95
CA TRP A 33 -4.55 12.38 -0.41
C TRP A 33 -4.65 11.14 0.48
N ALA A 34 -3.94 10.06 0.14
CA ALA A 34 -3.86 8.90 1.01
C ALA A 34 -3.22 9.24 2.37
N TRP A 35 -2.13 9.99 2.34
CA TRP A 35 -1.47 10.47 3.55
C TRP A 35 -2.39 11.36 4.39
N GLU A 36 -3.04 12.36 3.78
CA GLU A 36 -3.98 13.24 4.45
C GLU A 36 -5.12 12.45 5.08
N PHE A 37 -5.75 11.54 4.33
CA PHE A 37 -6.86 10.72 4.82
C PHE A 37 -6.44 9.86 6.03
N LEU A 38 -5.27 9.25 5.99
CA LEU A 38 -4.80 8.39 7.08
C LEU A 38 -4.35 9.18 8.33
N THR A 39 -3.73 10.35 8.16
CA THR A 39 -3.07 11.04 9.27
C THR A 39 -3.83 12.25 9.82
N SER A 40 -4.71 12.86 9.03
CA SER A 40 -5.51 13.99 9.51
C SER A 40 -6.48 13.55 10.62
N PRO A 41 -6.53 14.30 11.75
CA PRO A 41 -7.49 14.04 12.82
C PRO A 41 -8.95 14.23 12.41
N GLU A 42 -9.22 14.89 11.27
CA GLU A 42 -10.56 15.03 10.70
C GLU A 42 -11.05 13.75 10.03
N TRP A 43 -10.12 12.80 9.72
CA TRP A 43 -10.40 11.54 9.06
C TRP A 43 -10.01 10.36 9.96
N ILE A 44 -9.00 9.58 9.56
CA ILE A 44 -8.57 8.38 10.31
C ILE A 44 -7.73 8.75 11.55
N GLY A 45 -6.83 9.74 11.42
CA GLY A 45 -6.04 10.27 12.54
C GLY A 45 -4.94 9.32 13.04
N PHE A 46 -4.37 8.49 12.18
CA PHE A 46 -3.23 7.65 12.52
C PHE A 46 -2.01 8.48 12.92
N GLU A 47 -1.24 7.99 13.87
CA GLU A 47 0.05 8.58 14.25
C GLU A 47 1.05 8.45 13.09
N PRO A 48 1.54 9.58 12.52
CA PRO A 48 2.46 9.55 11.37
C PRO A 48 3.72 8.73 11.59
N ASP A 49 4.22 8.69 12.83
CA ASP A 49 5.43 7.95 13.18
C ASP A 49 5.26 6.43 13.16
N ARG A 50 4.04 5.94 13.13
CA ARG A 50 3.71 4.51 13.04
C ARG A 50 3.45 4.05 11.60
N ILE A 51 3.54 4.96 10.62
CA ILE A 51 3.33 4.63 9.21
C ILE A 51 4.67 4.37 8.53
N SER A 52 4.75 3.24 7.83
CA SER A 52 5.83 2.90 6.90
C SER A 52 5.25 2.62 5.53
N VAL A 53 6.05 2.75 4.49
CA VAL A 53 5.61 2.52 3.11
C VAL A 53 6.59 1.63 2.36
N THR A 54 6.07 0.89 1.39
CA THR A 54 6.88 0.20 0.38
C THR A 54 6.74 0.90 -0.96
N VAL A 55 7.76 0.82 -1.79
CA VAL A 55 7.75 1.32 -3.17
C VAL A 55 8.48 0.32 -4.08
N HIS A 56 8.13 0.28 -5.36
CA HIS A 56 8.92 -0.49 -6.31
C HIS A 56 10.34 0.09 -6.40
N LYS A 57 11.35 -0.77 -6.41
CA LYS A 57 12.78 -0.40 -6.38
C LYS A 57 13.21 0.57 -7.47
N ASP A 58 12.52 0.53 -8.64
CA ASP A 58 12.81 1.39 -9.79
C ASP A 58 11.85 2.59 -9.88
N ASP A 59 10.92 2.75 -8.91
CA ASP A 59 10.00 3.89 -8.87
C ASP A 59 10.55 5.03 -7.98
N GLU A 60 11.56 5.71 -8.51
CA GLU A 60 12.17 6.86 -7.83
C GLU A 60 11.20 8.04 -7.66
N GLU A 61 10.18 8.15 -8.50
CA GLU A 61 9.16 9.19 -8.39
C GLU A 61 8.32 9.00 -7.12
N ALA A 62 7.78 7.80 -6.89
CA ALA A 62 7.03 7.49 -5.67
C ALA A 62 7.92 7.63 -4.42
N TYR A 63 9.17 7.16 -4.48
CA TYR A 63 10.13 7.32 -3.38
C TYR A 63 10.32 8.79 -2.99
N ARG A 64 10.56 9.69 -3.97
CA ARG A 64 10.74 11.12 -3.70
C ARG A 64 9.47 11.78 -3.13
N ILE A 65 8.31 11.41 -3.64
CA ILE A 65 7.05 11.94 -3.11
C ILE A 65 6.92 11.59 -1.62
N TRP A 66 7.14 10.34 -1.24
CA TRP A 66 7.10 9.91 0.15
C TRP A 66 8.16 10.58 1.02
N ASN A 67 9.40 10.64 0.55
CA ASN A 67 10.52 11.15 1.33
C ASN A 67 10.57 12.68 1.37
N GLU A 68 10.56 13.34 0.21
CA GLU A 68 10.81 14.78 0.11
C GLU A 68 9.53 15.59 0.31
N LYS A 69 8.38 15.15 -0.21
CA LYS A 69 7.12 15.91 -0.14
C LYS A 69 6.33 15.59 1.13
N ILE A 70 6.12 14.32 1.43
CA ILE A 70 5.39 13.87 2.61
C ILE A 70 6.28 13.95 3.87
N GLY A 71 7.56 13.66 3.73
CA GLY A 71 8.54 13.73 4.82
C GLY A 71 8.70 12.44 5.61
N ILE A 72 8.36 11.29 5.03
CA ILE A 72 8.66 9.99 5.63
C ILE A 72 10.18 9.78 5.60
N PRO A 73 10.84 9.48 6.73
CA PRO A 73 12.27 9.23 6.75
C PRO A 73 12.64 7.95 6.00
N GLU A 74 13.84 7.92 5.41
CA GLU A 74 14.32 6.82 4.56
C GLU A 74 14.21 5.44 5.21
N ASN A 75 14.42 5.34 6.51
CA ASN A 75 14.35 4.08 7.26
C ASN A 75 12.92 3.52 7.42
N ARG A 76 11.92 4.24 6.96
CA ARG A 76 10.52 3.80 6.91
C ARG A 76 9.97 3.71 5.47
N ILE A 77 10.85 3.80 4.47
CA ILE A 77 10.53 3.58 3.05
C ILE A 77 11.30 2.36 2.56
N TYR A 78 10.61 1.30 2.21
CA TYR A 78 11.19 0.02 1.79
C TYR A 78 11.10 -0.13 0.28
N LYS A 79 12.24 -0.34 -0.39
CA LYS A 79 12.30 -0.57 -1.83
C LYS A 79 12.24 -2.07 -2.12
N LEU A 80 11.15 -2.53 -2.71
CA LEU A 80 10.91 -3.94 -3.03
C LEU A 80 10.87 -4.16 -4.54
N GLY A 81 10.87 -5.42 -4.96
CA GLY A 81 10.79 -5.84 -6.35
C GLY A 81 9.36 -6.11 -6.80
N ASP A 82 9.13 -7.36 -7.19
CA ASP A 82 7.87 -7.81 -7.77
C ASP A 82 6.67 -7.66 -6.82
N ASP A 83 6.91 -7.66 -5.50
CA ASP A 83 5.85 -7.42 -4.51
C ASP A 83 5.23 -6.02 -4.64
N ASN A 84 5.99 -5.04 -5.15
CA ASN A 84 5.48 -3.70 -5.46
C ASN A 84 5.27 -3.45 -6.97
N PHE A 85 4.97 -4.49 -7.72
CA PHE A 85 4.51 -4.39 -9.11
C PHE A 85 3.21 -5.16 -9.29
N TRP A 86 2.11 -4.43 -9.49
CA TRP A 86 0.79 -5.02 -9.67
C TRP A 86 0.59 -5.46 -11.11
N ASP A 87 0.45 -6.76 -11.32
CA ASP A 87 0.27 -7.40 -12.61
C ASP A 87 -0.56 -8.69 -12.43
N ILE A 88 -1.70 -8.78 -13.08
CA ILE A 88 -2.58 -9.95 -13.03
C ILE A 88 -2.65 -10.69 -14.37
N GLY A 89 -1.70 -10.45 -15.26
CA GLY A 89 -1.67 -10.95 -16.62
C GLY A 89 -2.03 -9.88 -17.63
N GLU A 90 -2.57 -10.27 -18.79
CA GLU A 90 -2.85 -9.33 -19.89
C GLU A 90 -3.73 -8.14 -19.43
N GLY A 91 -3.23 -6.94 -19.64
CA GLY A 91 -3.95 -5.71 -19.32
C GLY A 91 -3.11 -4.64 -18.63
N PRO A 92 -3.76 -3.59 -18.08
CA PRO A 92 -3.09 -2.52 -17.35
C PRO A 92 -2.34 -3.05 -16.13
N CYS A 93 -1.10 -2.58 -15.95
CA CYS A 93 -0.22 -2.96 -14.85
C CYS A 93 0.76 -1.83 -14.52
N GLY A 94 1.48 -1.96 -13.43
CA GLY A 94 2.49 -0.99 -13.05
C GLY A 94 2.99 -1.11 -11.62
N PRO A 95 3.98 -0.28 -11.24
CA PRO A 95 4.46 -0.25 -9.88
C PRO A 95 3.36 0.19 -8.92
N CYS A 96 3.47 -0.22 -7.68
CA CYS A 96 2.57 0.20 -6.62
C CYS A 96 3.36 0.62 -5.37
N THR A 97 2.67 1.30 -4.48
CA THR A 97 3.16 1.63 -3.15
C THR A 97 2.12 1.18 -2.12
N GLU A 98 2.59 0.52 -1.09
CA GLU A 98 1.74 0.04 -0.01
C GLU A 98 2.00 0.83 1.25
N ILE A 99 0.97 1.06 2.04
CA ILE A 99 1.02 1.80 3.29
C ILE A 99 0.73 0.83 4.43
N PHE A 100 1.67 0.77 5.38
CA PHE A 100 1.62 -0.12 6.55
C PHE A 100 1.50 0.70 7.83
N TYR A 101 0.71 0.19 8.77
CA TYR A 101 0.59 0.73 10.12
C TYR A 101 1.23 -0.21 11.14
N ASP A 102 2.15 0.31 11.97
CA ASP A 102 2.74 -0.43 13.09
C ASP A 102 1.74 -0.52 14.25
N ARG A 103 1.20 -1.70 14.47
CA ARG A 103 0.24 -2.00 15.56
C ARG A 103 0.92 -2.14 16.93
N GLY A 104 2.26 -2.14 16.97
CA GLY A 104 3.05 -2.20 18.19
C GLY A 104 3.43 -3.61 18.67
N ASP A 105 4.14 -3.64 19.80
CA ASP A 105 4.82 -4.85 20.32
C ASP A 105 3.87 -6.01 20.66
N LYS A 106 2.60 -5.72 20.92
CA LYS A 106 1.56 -6.76 21.13
C LYS A 106 1.42 -7.69 19.92
N TYR A 107 1.73 -7.20 18.72
CA TYR A 107 1.49 -7.88 17.44
C TYR A 107 2.75 -8.43 16.78
N GLY A 108 3.93 -8.17 17.32
CA GLY A 108 5.18 -8.71 16.79
C GLY A 108 6.42 -8.12 17.43
N ASP A 109 7.48 -8.92 17.48
CA ASP A 109 8.80 -8.55 18.02
C ASP A 109 9.70 -8.08 16.86
N LEU A 110 10.24 -6.88 16.94
CA LEU A 110 11.19 -6.32 15.96
C LEU A 110 12.50 -7.11 15.83
N ASN A 111 12.79 -8.02 16.76
CA ASN A 111 13.92 -8.94 16.63
C ASN A 111 13.61 -10.14 15.71
N ASP A 112 12.34 -10.36 15.37
CA ASP A 112 11.97 -11.37 14.38
C ASP A 112 12.34 -10.84 12.97
N PRO A 113 13.11 -11.61 12.18
CA PRO A 113 13.50 -11.18 10.82
C PRO A 113 12.34 -10.96 9.87
N GLU A 114 11.16 -11.54 10.15
CA GLU A 114 9.94 -11.31 9.36
C GLU A 114 9.11 -10.12 9.85
N CYS A 115 9.47 -9.49 10.97
CA CYS A 115 8.71 -8.38 11.56
C CYS A 115 9.14 -7.02 10.97
N TRP A 116 8.77 -6.81 9.70
CA TRP A 116 8.98 -5.57 8.96
C TRP A 116 7.83 -5.33 7.97
N PRO A 117 7.62 -4.10 7.44
CA PRO A 117 6.60 -3.80 6.43
C PRO A 117 6.83 -4.58 5.12
N GLY A 118 5.97 -5.55 4.83
CA GLY A 118 6.11 -6.49 3.72
C GLY A 118 6.54 -7.91 4.12
N GLY A 119 6.98 -8.15 5.35
CA GLY A 119 7.25 -9.47 5.89
C GLY A 119 5.99 -10.17 6.44
N GLU A 120 6.11 -11.46 6.76
CA GLU A 120 5.01 -12.30 7.28
C GLU A 120 4.81 -12.05 8.79
N ASN A 121 4.12 -10.98 9.15
CA ASN A 121 3.84 -10.61 10.54
C ASN A 121 2.47 -9.96 10.72
N GLU A 122 2.02 -9.84 11.96
CA GLU A 122 0.76 -9.19 12.34
C GLU A 122 0.97 -7.74 12.85
N ARG A 123 2.23 -7.31 13.05
CA ARG A 123 2.56 -5.99 13.57
C ARG A 123 2.40 -4.91 12.53
N PHE A 124 3.00 -5.11 11.36
CA PHE A 124 2.92 -4.17 10.25
C PHE A 124 1.76 -4.55 9.33
N LEU A 125 0.59 -3.99 9.60
CA LEU A 125 -0.61 -4.27 8.81
C LEU A 125 -0.67 -3.34 7.60
N GLU A 126 -0.66 -3.91 6.40
CA GLU A 126 -0.96 -3.19 5.16
C GLU A 126 -2.42 -2.69 5.20
N VAL A 127 -2.59 -1.39 5.08
CA VAL A 127 -3.91 -0.73 5.12
C VAL A 127 -4.35 -0.18 3.79
N TRP A 128 -3.43 0.15 2.88
CA TRP A 128 -3.73 0.71 1.58
C TRP A 128 -2.67 0.35 0.55
N ASN A 129 -3.12 -0.06 -0.65
CA ASN A 129 -2.27 -0.25 -1.82
C ASN A 129 -2.66 0.76 -2.91
N LEU A 130 -1.70 1.54 -3.41
CA LEU A 130 -1.87 2.51 -4.49
C LEU A 130 -1.15 2.00 -5.74
N VAL A 131 -1.92 1.60 -6.74
CA VAL A 131 -1.39 1.08 -8.01
C VAL A 131 -1.28 2.19 -9.04
N PHE A 132 -0.11 2.31 -9.65
CA PHE A 132 0.21 3.28 -10.70
C PHE A 132 0.21 2.56 -12.05
N SER A 133 -0.98 2.36 -12.63
CA SER A 133 -1.13 1.68 -13.92
C SER A 133 -0.58 2.56 -15.04
N GLN A 134 0.64 2.27 -15.47
CA GLN A 134 1.36 3.04 -16.50
C GLN A 134 1.82 2.20 -17.68
N PHE A 135 1.64 0.86 -17.59
CA PHE A 135 1.98 -0.08 -18.65
C PHE A 135 0.79 -0.97 -18.99
N ASN A 136 0.83 -1.56 -20.19
CA ASN A 136 0.00 -2.67 -20.59
C ASN A 136 0.86 -3.93 -20.69
N HIS A 137 0.49 -5.00 -20.02
CA HIS A 137 1.04 -6.32 -20.20
C HIS A 137 0.38 -6.94 -21.44
N ASN A 138 1.17 -7.20 -22.48
CA ASN A 138 0.69 -7.72 -23.75
C ASN A 138 0.67 -9.26 -23.76
N LYS A 139 -0.09 -9.85 -24.68
CA LYS A 139 -0.20 -11.32 -24.84
C LYS A 139 1.13 -12.04 -25.05
N ASP A 140 2.10 -11.35 -25.64
CA ASP A 140 3.44 -11.90 -25.91
C ASP A 140 4.39 -11.78 -24.70
N GLY A 141 3.90 -11.29 -23.56
CA GLY A 141 4.67 -11.07 -22.35
C GLY A 141 5.47 -9.76 -22.32
N SER A 142 5.35 -8.93 -23.34
CA SER A 142 6.00 -7.61 -23.36
C SER A 142 5.17 -6.56 -22.62
N TYR A 143 5.82 -5.48 -22.18
CA TYR A 143 5.17 -4.33 -21.57
C TYR A 143 5.28 -3.11 -22.47
N THR A 144 4.16 -2.44 -22.70
CA THR A 144 4.13 -1.18 -23.45
C THR A 144 3.53 -0.06 -22.61
N PRO A 145 4.02 1.19 -22.69
CA PRO A 145 3.43 2.30 -21.96
C PRO A 145 1.96 2.50 -22.34
N LEU A 146 1.12 2.75 -21.33
CA LEU A 146 -0.26 3.18 -21.58
C LEU A 146 -0.28 4.61 -22.14
N PRO A 147 -1.21 4.93 -23.05
CA PRO A 147 -1.38 6.30 -23.57
C PRO A 147 -1.77 7.29 -22.46
N ASN A 148 -2.53 6.84 -21.49
CA ASN A 148 -2.87 7.58 -20.28
C ASN A 148 -2.46 6.77 -19.06
N LYS A 149 -1.86 7.44 -18.10
CA LYS A 149 -1.54 6.84 -16.78
C LYS A 149 -2.77 6.86 -15.91
N ASN A 150 -2.99 5.79 -15.15
CA ASN A 150 -4.19 5.63 -14.33
C ASN A 150 -3.80 5.33 -12.88
N ILE A 151 -4.69 5.68 -11.96
CA ILE A 151 -4.63 5.34 -10.55
C ILE A 151 -5.73 4.34 -10.24
N ASP A 152 -5.35 3.26 -9.57
CA ASP A 152 -6.25 2.28 -8.97
C ASP A 152 -5.77 2.01 -7.55
N THR A 153 -6.60 2.29 -6.54
CA THR A 153 -6.19 2.12 -5.16
C THR A 153 -7.18 1.28 -4.36
N GLY A 154 -6.69 0.58 -3.34
CA GLY A 154 -7.52 -0.21 -2.45
C GLY A 154 -7.07 -0.11 -1.00
N ALA A 155 -7.97 0.38 -0.12
CA ALA A 155 -7.80 0.39 1.33
C ALA A 155 -8.82 -0.53 1.98
N GLY A 156 -8.37 -1.44 2.85
CA GLY A 156 -9.25 -2.36 3.56
C GLY A 156 -10.03 -1.64 4.66
N LEU A 157 -11.35 -1.47 4.49
CA LEU A 157 -12.20 -0.83 5.51
C LEU A 157 -12.09 -1.54 6.86
N GLU A 158 -12.17 -2.87 6.86
CA GLU A 158 -12.10 -3.69 8.08
C GLU A 158 -10.73 -3.60 8.75
N ARG A 159 -9.64 -3.50 7.96
CA ARG A 159 -8.29 -3.29 8.50
C ARG A 159 -8.17 -1.94 9.21
N LEU A 160 -8.66 -0.87 8.60
CA LEU A 160 -8.70 0.45 9.23
C LEU A 160 -9.55 0.43 10.51
N ALA A 161 -10.72 -0.19 10.46
CA ALA A 161 -11.61 -0.32 11.59
C ALA A 161 -10.99 -1.12 12.75
N SER A 162 -10.31 -2.23 12.44
CA SER A 162 -9.65 -3.06 13.45
C SER A 162 -8.52 -2.33 14.19
N ILE A 163 -7.76 -1.49 13.48
CA ILE A 163 -6.73 -0.65 14.09
C ILE A 163 -7.37 0.41 15.00
N LEU A 164 -8.39 1.13 14.51
CA LEU A 164 -9.06 2.18 15.28
C LEU A 164 -9.78 1.66 16.53
N GLN A 165 -10.25 0.42 16.50
CA GLN A 165 -10.92 -0.22 17.63
C GLN A 165 -9.97 -1.03 18.52
N ASP A 166 -8.68 -1.12 18.17
CA ASP A 166 -7.67 -1.93 18.86
C ASP A 166 -8.12 -3.38 19.08
N VAL A 167 -8.65 -4.00 18.02
CA VAL A 167 -9.06 -5.40 18.03
C VAL A 167 -8.09 -6.28 17.23
N ASP A 168 -8.04 -7.57 17.56
CA ASP A 168 -7.02 -8.49 17.04
C ASP A 168 -7.30 -8.99 15.61
N SER A 169 -8.52 -8.83 15.13
CA SER A 169 -8.96 -9.33 13.80
C SER A 169 -9.90 -8.33 13.15
N ASN A 170 -9.91 -8.37 11.85
CA ASN A 170 -10.89 -7.64 11.04
C ASN A 170 -12.31 -8.09 11.35
#